data_3d28a28fc8233763f3c34b27072f12b0
#
_entry.id   3d28a28fc8233763f3c34b27072f12b0
#
_cell.length_a   1.000
_cell.length_b   1.000
_cell.length_c   1.000
_cell.angle_alpha   90.00
_cell.angle_beta   90.00
_cell.angle_gamma   90.00
#
_symmetry.space_group_name_H-M   'P 1'
#
loop_
_entity.id
_entity.type
_entity.pdbx_description
1 polymer ?
#
loop_
_entity_poly.entity_id
_entity_poly.type
_entity_poly.pdbx_seq_one_letter_code
_entity_poly.pdbx_strand_id
1 'polypeptide(L)'
;RSFHVTGVQTCALPIYGRIQPASQLALQFGFLVQLGLAVSAWILSHRGKTVLVDGGYLIFGGMLWNAGVTLGFLGILAGNASGLEGLQMPGKVLPLLFFGFVLVGLSLVQTNNRRTNEEMSPAQWFLFAATLWLPWVLGGSYLLIHFFHAKGVVANIVDWWFIQNFAKVYLTFVGLGTLFHFLSALSGRQLVGRGHAQLAFWLLLLFGSVGGVSPGAPVPAWLPALSTVTAVFYFFGVIAAWVSLTRTISGASAADDADSLAYNLMRLAALVFISVSVLNVFFAFPGPGSAAEFTTYGPAMELLFNLGFVGLTLIAALYHIFPNLMGVDFSPTMTRIQTVAIVFGLFGATLPTALGGLMSGDAVLGSGFYFASLGDVFLFVGSLILFLNFLGAILHAMKNCDCLAGFCGKANTKEANA
;
A
#
# COMPACT_ATOMS: atom_id res chain seq x y z
N ARG A 1 44.45 -12.37 8.80
CA ARG A 1 43.52 -13.00 9.74
C ARG A 1 42.35 -13.55 8.93
N SER A 2 42.32 -14.88 8.75
CA SER A 2 41.20 -15.57 8.13
C SER A 2 40.01 -15.52 9.10
N PHE A 3 38.95 -14.85 8.70
CA PHE A 3 37.69 -14.94 9.42
C PHE A 3 37.11 -16.34 9.18
N HIS A 4 37.10 -17.19 10.20
CA HIS A 4 36.32 -18.42 10.17
C HIS A 4 34.83 -18.02 10.20
N VAL A 5 34.20 -18.04 9.05
CA VAL A 5 32.74 -17.89 8.94
C VAL A 5 32.14 -19.16 9.53
N THR A 6 31.49 -19.06 10.68
CA THR A 6 30.77 -20.18 11.32
C THR A 6 29.65 -20.64 10.42
N GLY A 7 29.33 -21.96 10.39
CA GLY A 7 28.25 -22.50 9.56
C GLY A 7 26.88 -21.82 9.78
N VAL A 8 26.63 -21.23 10.95
CA VAL A 8 25.44 -20.44 11.26
C VAL A 8 25.39 -19.16 10.42
N GLN A 9 26.52 -18.48 10.20
CA GLN A 9 26.56 -17.27 9.35
C GLN A 9 26.31 -17.60 7.88
N THR A 10 26.80 -18.75 7.40
CA THR A 10 26.58 -19.18 6.01
C THR A 10 25.13 -19.61 5.73
N CYS A 11 24.37 -20.04 6.73
CA CYS A 11 22.94 -20.34 6.60
C CYS A 11 22.05 -19.09 6.80
N ALA A 12 22.39 -18.21 7.74
CA ALA A 12 21.58 -17.03 8.04
C ALA A 12 21.57 -15.99 6.91
N LEU A 13 22.72 -15.70 6.28
CA LEU A 13 22.84 -14.73 5.20
C LEU A 13 21.96 -15.04 3.97
N PRO A 14 21.95 -16.26 3.41
CA PRO A 14 21.07 -16.61 2.31
C PRO A 14 19.57 -16.54 2.70
N ILE A 15 19.22 -16.97 3.91
CA ILE A 15 17.84 -16.95 4.40
C ILE A 15 17.38 -15.50 4.52
N TYR A 16 18.15 -14.65 5.19
CA TYR A 16 17.79 -13.23 5.39
C TYR A 16 17.71 -12.48 4.06
N GLY A 17 18.70 -12.64 3.18
CA GLY A 17 18.74 -12.01 1.87
C GLY A 17 17.71 -12.50 0.86
N ARG A 18 16.92 -13.56 1.18
CA ARG A 18 15.84 -14.04 0.33
C ARG A 18 14.46 -13.83 0.96
N ILE A 19 14.33 -14.09 2.26
CA ILE A 19 13.03 -13.99 2.93
C ILE A 19 12.57 -12.54 3.05
N GLN A 20 13.46 -11.61 3.41
CA GLN A 20 13.10 -10.20 3.54
C GLN A 20 12.62 -9.60 2.21
N PRO A 21 13.36 -9.69 1.08
CA PRO A 21 12.87 -9.21 -0.21
C PRO A 21 11.58 -9.90 -0.68
N ALA A 22 11.45 -11.21 -0.44
CA ALA A 22 10.24 -11.94 -0.78
C ALA A 22 9.03 -11.47 0.05
N SER A 23 9.21 -11.20 1.34
CA SER A 23 8.13 -10.69 2.22
C SER A 23 7.73 -9.26 1.84
N GLN A 24 8.67 -8.39 1.47
CA GLN A 24 8.37 -7.06 0.95
C GLN A 24 7.58 -7.11 -0.35
N LEU A 25 7.98 -7.98 -1.30
CA LEU A 25 7.22 -8.21 -2.53
C LEU A 25 5.79 -8.69 -2.23
N ALA A 26 5.63 -9.65 -1.34
CA ALA A 26 4.33 -10.18 -0.97
C ALA A 26 3.44 -9.10 -0.30
N LEU A 27 4.00 -8.28 0.58
CA LEU A 27 3.28 -7.19 1.22
C LEU A 27 2.89 -6.11 0.22
N GLN A 28 3.83 -5.59 -0.56
CA GLN A 28 3.61 -4.45 -1.44
C GLN A 28 2.78 -4.83 -2.67
N PHE A 29 3.25 -5.80 -3.45
CA PHE A 29 2.61 -6.19 -4.71
C PHE A 29 1.51 -7.24 -4.52
N GLY A 30 1.70 -8.16 -3.58
CA GLY A 30 0.72 -9.21 -3.30
C GLY A 30 -0.49 -8.71 -2.51
N PHE A 31 -0.30 -7.88 -1.49
CA PHE A 31 -1.37 -7.43 -0.62
C PHE A 31 -1.82 -6.00 -0.93
N LEU A 32 -0.94 -5.00 -0.80
CA LEU A 32 -1.35 -3.59 -0.90
C LEU A 32 -1.84 -3.20 -2.29
N VAL A 33 -1.14 -3.61 -3.35
CA VAL A 33 -1.56 -3.29 -4.72
C VAL A 33 -2.85 -4.01 -5.08
N GLN A 34 -2.99 -5.30 -4.78
CA GLN A 34 -4.20 -6.06 -5.12
C GLN A 34 -5.43 -5.53 -4.37
N LEU A 35 -5.30 -5.33 -3.06
CA LEU A 35 -6.40 -4.79 -2.27
C LEU A 35 -6.72 -3.34 -2.66
N GLY A 36 -5.69 -2.55 -2.97
CA GLY A 36 -5.82 -1.19 -3.49
C GLY A 36 -6.57 -1.15 -4.83
N LEU A 37 -6.30 -2.07 -5.75
CA LEU A 37 -7.04 -2.21 -7.01
C LEU A 37 -8.50 -2.60 -6.78
N ALA A 38 -8.77 -3.55 -5.88
CA ALA A 38 -10.13 -3.97 -5.55
C ALA A 38 -10.95 -2.82 -4.94
N VAL A 39 -10.38 -2.10 -3.98
CA VAL A 39 -11.00 -0.92 -3.36
C VAL A 39 -11.20 0.20 -4.38
N SER A 40 -10.22 0.44 -5.26
CA SER A 40 -10.33 1.44 -6.33
C SER A 40 -11.44 1.09 -7.32
N ALA A 41 -11.55 -0.17 -7.71
CA ALA A 41 -12.62 -0.66 -8.59
C ALA A 41 -14.00 -0.42 -7.97
N TRP A 42 -14.15 -0.74 -6.70
CA TRP A 42 -15.40 -0.54 -5.98
C TRP A 42 -15.75 0.96 -5.85
N ILE A 43 -14.79 1.81 -5.42
CA ILE A 43 -15.05 3.25 -5.24
C ILE A 43 -15.37 3.92 -6.59
N LEU A 44 -14.60 3.62 -7.65
CA LEU A 44 -14.81 4.23 -8.97
C LEU A 44 -16.17 3.85 -9.56
N SER A 45 -16.60 2.58 -9.44
CA SER A 45 -17.91 2.14 -9.88
C SER A 45 -19.04 2.71 -9.02
N HIS A 46 -18.91 2.62 -7.70
CA HIS A 46 -19.92 3.07 -6.75
C HIS A 46 -20.16 4.60 -6.81
N ARG A 47 -19.07 5.39 -6.79
CA ARG A 47 -19.15 6.85 -6.93
C ARG A 47 -19.52 7.30 -8.33
N GLY A 48 -19.09 6.55 -9.34
CA GLY A 48 -19.46 6.78 -10.74
C GLY A 48 -20.90 6.41 -11.06
N LYS A 49 -21.61 5.72 -10.15
CA LYS A 49 -22.93 5.14 -10.37
C LYS A 49 -22.99 4.34 -11.67
N THR A 50 -21.97 3.54 -11.90
CA THR A 50 -21.80 2.73 -13.10
C THR A 50 -21.35 1.32 -12.74
N VAL A 51 -21.67 0.36 -13.57
CA VAL A 51 -21.15 -1.01 -13.42
C VAL A 51 -19.68 -1.08 -13.89
N LEU A 52 -18.92 -2.02 -13.34
CA LEU A 52 -17.57 -2.29 -13.82
C LEU A 52 -17.61 -2.74 -15.28
N VAL A 53 -16.80 -2.08 -16.09
CA VAL A 53 -16.72 -2.32 -17.54
C VAL A 53 -15.66 -3.37 -17.82
N ASP A 54 -15.94 -4.23 -18.80
CA ASP A 54 -15.00 -5.24 -19.32
C ASP A 54 -14.42 -6.14 -18.21
N GLY A 55 -15.29 -6.86 -17.49
CA GLY A 55 -14.89 -7.82 -16.46
C GLY A 55 -13.84 -8.84 -16.90
N GLY A 56 -13.75 -9.15 -18.20
CA GLY A 56 -12.69 -9.98 -18.78
C GLY A 56 -11.29 -9.41 -18.55
N TYR A 57 -11.12 -8.10 -18.70
CA TYR A 57 -9.83 -7.44 -18.43
C TYR A 57 -9.46 -7.49 -16.95
N LEU A 58 -10.44 -7.35 -16.06
CA LEU A 58 -10.23 -7.49 -14.61
C LEU A 58 -9.77 -8.90 -14.25
N ILE A 59 -10.44 -9.93 -14.77
CA ILE A 59 -10.12 -11.33 -14.48
C ILE A 59 -8.75 -11.69 -15.04
N PHE A 60 -8.54 -11.45 -16.33
CA PHE A 60 -7.30 -11.84 -17.00
C PHE A 60 -6.10 -11.03 -16.50
N GLY A 61 -6.28 -9.72 -16.29
CA GLY A 61 -5.28 -8.85 -15.69
C GLY A 61 -4.93 -9.26 -14.25
N GLY A 62 -5.93 -9.60 -13.44
CA GLY A 62 -5.73 -10.14 -12.10
C GLY A 62 -4.99 -11.48 -12.09
N MET A 63 -5.29 -12.38 -13.03
CA MET A 63 -4.55 -13.65 -13.19
C MET A 63 -3.09 -13.41 -13.53
N LEU A 64 -2.79 -12.51 -14.49
CA LEU A 64 -1.41 -12.15 -14.85
C LEU A 64 -0.66 -11.52 -13.68
N TRP A 65 -1.33 -10.63 -12.93
CA TRP A 65 -0.76 -10.01 -11.75
C TRP A 65 -0.41 -11.05 -10.69
N ASN A 66 -1.34 -11.95 -10.36
CA ASN A 66 -1.11 -13.02 -9.38
C ASN A 66 0.01 -13.97 -9.84
N ALA A 67 0.04 -14.34 -11.11
CA ALA A 67 1.12 -15.14 -11.69
C ALA A 67 2.47 -14.41 -11.56
N GLY A 68 2.52 -13.11 -11.87
CA GLY A 68 3.71 -12.28 -11.72
C GLY A 68 4.19 -12.21 -10.27
N VAL A 69 3.31 -11.92 -9.31
CA VAL A 69 3.66 -11.89 -7.88
C VAL A 69 4.18 -13.25 -7.39
N THR A 70 3.49 -14.34 -7.76
CA THR A 70 3.89 -15.70 -7.35
C THR A 70 5.23 -16.09 -7.94
N LEU A 71 5.46 -15.85 -9.22
CA LEU A 71 6.74 -16.14 -9.89
C LEU A 71 7.86 -15.25 -9.36
N GLY A 72 7.56 -13.99 -9.06
CA GLY A 72 8.48 -13.05 -8.42
C GLY A 72 8.91 -13.54 -7.04
N PHE A 73 7.96 -13.91 -6.20
CA PHE A 73 8.18 -14.43 -4.85
C PHE A 73 9.03 -15.72 -4.87
N LEU A 74 8.64 -16.70 -5.67
CA LEU A 74 9.38 -17.94 -5.82
C LEU A 74 10.77 -17.73 -6.44
N GLY A 75 10.89 -16.80 -7.38
CA GLY A 75 12.15 -16.43 -8.00
C GLY A 75 13.13 -15.84 -6.99
N ILE A 76 12.71 -14.95 -6.11
CA ILE A 76 13.53 -14.38 -5.03
C ILE A 76 13.95 -15.48 -4.06
N LEU A 77 13.03 -16.34 -3.62
CA LEU A 77 13.36 -17.47 -2.73
C LEU A 77 14.38 -18.46 -3.38
N ALA A 78 14.29 -18.65 -4.69
CA ALA A 78 15.25 -19.45 -5.46
C ALA A 78 16.63 -18.76 -5.61
N GLY A 79 16.78 -17.50 -5.17
CA GLY A 79 18.02 -16.73 -5.26
C GLY A 79 18.19 -15.93 -6.54
N ASN A 80 17.12 -15.75 -7.32
CA ASN A 80 17.12 -14.95 -8.54
C ASN A 80 16.52 -13.56 -8.27
N ALA A 81 17.11 -12.83 -7.32
CA ALA A 81 16.76 -11.43 -7.04
C ALA A 81 17.56 -10.49 -7.93
N SER A 82 16.99 -9.32 -8.28
CA SER A 82 17.66 -8.30 -9.11
C SER A 82 18.81 -7.60 -8.38
N GLY A 83 18.77 -7.54 -7.04
CA GLY A 83 19.68 -6.75 -6.21
C GLY A 83 19.30 -5.27 -6.10
N LEU A 84 18.19 -4.85 -6.67
CA LEU A 84 17.61 -3.51 -6.53
C LEU A 84 16.56 -3.53 -5.41
N GLU A 85 16.52 -2.50 -4.56
CA GLU A 85 15.69 -2.48 -3.35
C GLU A 85 14.19 -2.40 -3.66
N GLY A 86 13.79 -1.60 -4.63
CA GLY A 86 12.39 -1.44 -5.04
C GLY A 86 11.90 -2.48 -6.05
N LEU A 87 12.80 -2.93 -6.92
CA LEU A 87 12.53 -3.86 -8.00
C LEU A 87 13.22 -5.21 -7.78
N GLN A 88 13.02 -5.81 -6.60
CA GLN A 88 13.74 -7.01 -6.14
C GLN A 88 13.45 -8.26 -6.96
N MET A 89 12.30 -8.33 -7.63
CA MET A 89 11.89 -9.48 -8.42
C MET A 89 12.76 -9.71 -9.67
N PRO A 90 12.82 -10.94 -10.17
CA PRO A 90 13.49 -11.23 -11.44
C PRO A 90 12.94 -10.34 -12.58
N GLY A 91 13.83 -9.73 -13.37
CA GLY A 91 13.41 -8.79 -14.43
C GLY A 91 12.43 -9.39 -15.45
N LYS A 92 12.46 -10.72 -15.67
CA LYS A 92 11.51 -11.41 -16.54
C LYS A 92 10.06 -11.42 -16.05
N VAL A 93 9.85 -11.14 -14.77
CA VAL A 93 8.52 -11.10 -14.12
C VAL A 93 7.85 -9.72 -14.29
N LEU A 94 8.64 -8.65 -14.41
CA LEU A 94 8.13 -7.28 -14.54
C LEU A 94 7.12 -7.09 -15.67
N PRO A 95 7.31 -7.65 -16.89
CA PRO A 95 6.30 -7.55 -17.95
C PRO A 95 4.95 -8.17 -17.58
N LEU A 96 4.92 -9.28 -16.83
CA LEU A 96 3.66 -9.88 -16.38
C LEU A 96 2.90 -8.92 -15.43
N LEU A 97 3.60 -8.30 -14.49
CA LEU A 97 3.03 -7.31 -13.59
C LEU A 97 2.57 -6.07 -14.37
N PHE A 98 3.37 -5.58 -15.31
CA PHE A 98 3.02 -4.43 -16.13
C PHE A 98 1.73 -4.68 -16.93
N PHE A 99 1.68 -5.75 -17.73
CA PHE A 99 0.50 -6.05 -18.53
C PHE A 99 -0.71 -6.43 -17.68
N GLY A 100 -0.50 -7.15 -16.58
CA GLY A 100 -1.57 -7.45 -15.62
C GLY A 100 -2.21 -6.19 -15.07
N PHE A 101 -1.40 -5.23 -14.62
CA PHE A 101 -1.92 -3.95 -14.12
C PHE A 101 -2.56 -3.10 -15.21
N VAL A 102 -1.95 -3.04 -16.40
CA VAL A 102 -2.52 -2.29 -17.54
C VAL A 102 -3.92 -2.79 -17.91
N LEU A 103 -4.14 -4.10 -17.95
CA LEU A 103 -5.47 -4.66 -18.25
C LEU A 103 -6.50 -4.27 -17.20
N VAL A 104 -6.17 -4.44 -15.92
CA VAL A 104 -7.06 -3.97 -14.82
C VAL A 104 -7.28 -2.47 -14.92
N GLY A 105 -6.21 -1.69 -15.14
CA GLY A 105 -6.26 -0.25 -15.29
C GLY A 105 -7.17 0.21 -16.45
N LEU A 106 -7.12 -0.46 -17.59
CA LEU A 106 -8.00 -0.19 -18.73
C LEU A 106 -9.48 -0.34 -18.36
N SER A 107 -9.85 -1.41 -17.65
CA SER A 107 -11.21 -1.59 -17.13
C SER A 107 -11.62 -0.45 -16.19
N LEU A 108 -10.72 -0.05 -15.27
CA LEU A 108 -10.99 1.06 -14.33
C LEU A 108 -11.13 2.40 -15.05
N VAL A 109 -10.29 2.69 -16.04
CA VAL A 109 -10.37 3.90 -16.86
C VAL A 109 -11.70 3.93 -17.62
N GLN A 110 -12.09 2.82 -18.27
CA GLN A 110 -13.37 2.74 -18.99
C GLN A 110 -14.56 2.87 -18.03
N THR A 111 -14.50 2.25 -16.86
CA THR A 111 -15.51 2.39 -15.81
C THR A 111 -15.66 3.86 -15.38
N ASN A 112 -14.55 4.54 -15.11
CA ASN A 112 -14.57 5.95 -14.76
C ASN A 112 -15.07 6.85 -15.89
N ASN A 113 -14.79 6.52 -17.16
CA ASN A 113 -15.27 7.29 -18.31
C ASN A 113 -16.78 7.13 -18.54
N ARG A 114 -17.38 6.00 -18.13
CA ARG A 114 -18.83 5.77 -18.18
C ARG A 114 -19.59 6.28 -16.94
N ARG A 115 -18.92 7.03 -16.06
CA ARG A 115 -19.58 7.62 -14.89
C ARG A 115 -20.72 8.54 -15.31
N THR A 116 -21.78 8.52 -14.52
CA THR A 116 -22.95 9.42 -14.73
C THR A 116 -22.80 10.75 -13.99
N ASN A 117 -21.85 10.83 -13.05
CA ASN A 117 -21.56 12.07 -12.33
C ASN A 117 -20.72 13.00 -13.19
N GLU A 118 -21.17 14.25 -13.38
CA GLU A 118 -20.42 15.27 -14.13
C GLU A 118 -19.10 15.61 -13.46
N GLU A 119 -19.10 15.76 -12.12
CA GLU A 119 -17.92 16.12 -11.37
C GLU A 119 -17.34 14.91 -10.62
N MET A 120 -16.04 14.72 -10.80
CA MET A 120 -15.28 13.73 -10.02
C MET A 120 -15.10 14.22 -8.57
N SER A 121 -15.32 13.32 -7.62
CA SER A 121 -14.96 13.54 -6.22
C SER A 121 -13.43 13.51 -6.02
N PRO A 122 -12.88 14.14 -4.97
CA PRO A 122 -11.46 14.02 -4.66
C PRO A 122 -10.97 12.59 -4.57
N ALA A 123 -11.76 11.69 -3.96
CA ALA A 123 -11.44 10.26 -3.90
C ALA A 123 -11.23 9.64 -5.29
N GLN A 124 -12.12 9.96 -6.25
CA GLN A 124 -12.00 9.47 -7.62
C GLN A 124 -10.73 10.02 -8.32
N TRP A 125 -10.35 11.30 -8.10
CA TRP A 125 -9.12 11.83 -8.68
C TRP A 125 -7.88 11.09 -8.22
N PHE A 126 -7.74 10.89 -6.91
CA PHE A 126 -6.61 10.18 -6.35
C PHE A 126 -6.51 8.74 -6.88
N LEU A 127 -7.61 8.00 -6.86
CA LEU A 127 -7.63 6.61 -7.31
C LEU A 127 -7.44 6.47 -8.84
N PHE A 128 -8.05 7.37 -9.62
CA PHE A 128 -7.85 7.40 -11.06
C PHE A 128 -6.41 7.71 -11.45
N ALA A 129 -5.79 8.71 -10.80
CA ALA A 129 -4.40 9.02 -11.01
C ALA A 129 -3.47 7.87 -10.59
N ALA A 130 -3.74 7.21 -9.46
CA ALA A 130 -2.99 6.02 -9.02
C ALA A 130 -3.04 4.91 -10.08
N THR A 131 -4.21 4.68 -10.69
CA THR A 131 -4.41 3.67 -11.74
C THR A 131 -3.55 3.94 -12.98
N LEU A 132 -3.32 5.20 -13.34
CA LEU A 132 -2.47 5.58 -14.46
C LEU A 132 -0.98 5.63 -14.08
N TRP A 133 -0.68 5.91 -12.80
CA TRP A 133 0.68 6.17 -12.35
C TRP A 133 1.55 4.92 -12.25
N LEU A 134 1.04 3.83 -11.67
CA LEU A 134 1.85 2.63 -11.48
C LEU A 134 2.34 2.00 -12.80
N PRO A 135 1.52 1.86 -13.85
CA PRO A 135 2.02 1.35 -15.14
C PRO A 135 3.13 2.24 -15.73
N TRP A 136 2.97 3.55 -15.63
CA TRP A 136 3.98 4.50 -16.08
C TRP A 136 5.33 4.28 -15.39
N VAL A 137 5.33 4.21 -14.07
CA VAL A 137 6.54 4.06 -13.27
C VAL A 137 7.17 2.69 -13.43
N LEU A 138 6.35 1.62 -13.41
CA LEU A 138 6.81 0.24 -13.56
C LEU A 138 7.38 0.01 -14.97
N GLY A 139 6.67 0.49 -16.00
CA GLY A 139 7.09 0.37 -17.39
C GLY A 139 8.34 1.20 -17.68
N GLY A 140 8.41 2.44 -17.17
CA GLY A 140 9.57 3.32 -17.30
C GLY A 140 10.82 2.71 -16.65
N SER A 141 10.71 2.20 -15.43
CA SER A 141 11.82 1.52 -14.75
C SER A 141 12.28 0.27 -15.49
N TYR A 142 11.33 -0.54 -15.98
CA TYR A 142 11.65 -1.71 -16.79
C TYR A 142 12.44 -1.35 -18.06
N LEU A 143 11.97 -0.36 -18.80
CA LEU A 143 12.63 0.10 -20.02
C LEU A 143 14.05 0.62 -19.73
N LEU A 144 14.22 1.45 -18.69
CA LEU A 144 15.52 2.02 -18.34
C LEU A 144 16.53 0.94 -17.91
N ILE A 145 16.11 -0.01 -17.09
CA ILE A 145 17.01 -1.03 -16.54
C ILE A 145 17.27 -2.17 -17.56
N HIS A 146 16.22 -2.68 -18.19
CA HIS A 146 16.34 -3.90 -19.00
C HIS A 146 16.49 -3.64 -20.50
N PHE A 147 15.91 -2.59 -21.05
CA PHE A 147 16.02 -2.25 -22.46
C PHE A 147 17.22 -1.34 -22.73
N PHE A 148 17.34 -0.24 -21.98
CA PHE A 148 18.48 0.69 -22.10
C PHE A 148 19.70 0.26 -21.29
N HIS A 149 19.64 -0.85 -20.58
CA HIS A 149 20.74 -1.47 -19.82
C HIS A 149 21.41 -0.51 -18.84
N ALA A 150 20.64 0.28 -18.11
CA ALA A 150 21.17 1.12 -17.02
C ALA A 150 21.92 0.26 -15.99
N LYS A 151 23.13 0.64 -15.63
CA LYS A 151 24.00 -0.09 -14.71
C LYS A 151 24.62 0.81 -13.65
N GLY A 152 25.06 0.20 -12.54
CA GLY A 152 25.74 0.90 -11.46
C GLY A 152 24.85 1.99 -10.85
N VAL A 153 25.40 3.17 -10.63
CA VAL A 153 24.70 4.30 -9.98
C VAL A 153 23.43 4.72 -10.74
N VAL A 154 23.43 4.61 -12.07
CA VAL A 154 22.24 4.96 -12.87
C VAL A 154 21.10 4.00 -12.60
N ALA A 155 21.36 2.69 -12.48
CA ALA A 155 20.34 1.71 -12.11
C ALA A 155 19.76 1.99 -10.72
N ASN A 156 20.62 2.38 -9.75
CA ASN A 156 20.16 2.76 -8.40
C ASN A 156 19.33 4.04 -8.42
N ILE A 157 19.66 5.04 -9.23
CA ILE A 157 18.84 6.25 -9.40
C ILE A 157 17.44 5.88 -9.93
N VAL A 158 17.36 4.98 -10.91
CA VAL A 158 16.07 4.50 -11.44
C VAL A 158 15.28 3.75 -10.37
N ASP A 159 15.95 2.93 -9.57
CA ASP A 159 15.33 2.19 -8.48
C ASP A 159 14.82 3.12 -7.37
N TRP A 160 15.59 4.09 -6.92
CA TRP A 160 15.16 5.12 -5.97
C TRP A 160 13.99 5.94 -6.51
N TRP A 161 14.02 6.31 -7.80
CA TRP A 161 12.90 6.96 -8.47
C TRP A 161 11.65 6.07 -8.48
N PHE A 162 11.80 4.76 -8.72
CA PHE A 162 10.70 3.80 -8.63
C PHE A 162 10.12 3.76 -7.21
N ILE A 163 10.94 3.55 -6.18
CA ILE A 163 10.52 3.48 -4.76
C ILE A 163 9.76 4.75 -4.37
N GLN A 164 10.33 5.92 -4.72
CA GLN A 164 9.72 7.21 -4.42
C GLN A 164 8.31 7.32 -5.03
N ASN A 165 8.19 7.02 -6.32
CA ASN A 165 6.91 7.11 -7.04
C ASN A 165 5.91 6.06 -6.58
N PHE A 166 6.36 4.85 -6.29
CA PHE A 166 5.53 3.79 -5.78
C PHE A 166 4.94 4.13 -4.40
N ALA A 167 5.76 4.58 -3.46
CA ALA A 167 5.31 4.92 -2.11
C ALA A 167 4.61 6.29 -2.06
N LYS A 168 5.29 7.36 -2.54
CA LYS A 168 4.83 8.75 -2.35
C LYS A 168 3.72 9.16 -3.31
N VAL A 169 3.57 8.52 -4.46
CA VAL A 169 2.46 8.81 -5.37
C VAL A 169 1.44 7.66 -5.35
N TYR A 170 1.81 6.47 -5.82
CA TYR A 170 0.83 5.40 -6.01
C TYR A 170 0.17 4.97 -4.69
N LEU A 171 0.93 4.50 -3.71
CA LEU A 171 0.36 4.03 -2.43
C LEU A 171 -0.29 5.15 -1.64
N THR A 172 0.32 6.36 -1.63
CA THR A 172 -0.30 7.53 -0.99
C THR A 172 -1.64 7.87 -1.62
N PHE A 173 -1.76 7.79 -2.94
CA PHE A 173 -3.00 8.12 -3.64
C PHE A 173 -4.08 7.06 -3.41
N VAL A 174 -3.71 5.78 -3.40
CA VAL A 174 -4.64 4.70 -3.01
C VAL A 174 -5.13 4.91 -1.58
N GLY A 175 -4.23 5.17 -0.63
CA GLY A 175 -4.58 5.40 0.77
C GLY A 175 -5.46 6.63 0.98
N LEU A 176 -5.04 7.80 0.45
CA LEU A 176 -5.80 9.05 0.58
C LEU A 176 -7.13 9.01 -0.16
N GLY A 177 -7.17 8.45 -1.37
CA GLY A 177 -8.42 8.30 -2.13
C GLY A 177 -9.43 7.45 -1.36
N THR A 178 -8.98 6.39 -0.74
CA THR A 178 -9.79 5.52 0.13
C THR A 178 -10.25 6.28 1.38
N LEU A 179 -9.35 6.99 2.08
CA LEU A 179 -9.71 7.80 3.26
C LEU A 179 -10.72 8.89 2.93
N PHE A 180 -10.53 9.65 1.84
CA PHE A 180 -11.48 10.69 1.42
C PHE A 180 -12.88 10.14 1.13
N HIS A 181 -12.97 8.93 0.60
CA HIS A 181 -14.26 8.28 0.37
C HIS A 181 -14.90 7.83 1.68
N PHE A 182 -14.21 6.94 2.42
CA PHE A 182 -14.82 6.24 3.54
C PHE A 182 -15.00 7.10 4.78
N LEU A 183 -14.06 8.02 5.10
CA LEU A 183 -14.27 8.92 6.23
C LEU A 183 -15.49 9.82 6.04
N SER A 184 -15.79 10.22 4.79
CA SER A 184 -17.02 10.96 4.53
C SER A 184 -18.26 10.06 4.55
N ALA A 185 -18.18 8.85 3.99
CA ALA A 185 -19.30 7.90 3.96
C ALA A 185 -19.68 7.41 5.36
N LEU A 186 -18.70 6.93 6.14
CA LEU A 186 -18.91 6.38 7.48
C LEU A 186 -19.28 7.45 8.52
N SER A 187 -18.89 8.71 8.32
CA SER A 187 -19.30 9.82 9.19
C SER A 187 -20.65 10.45 8.82
N GLY A 188 -21.27 10.00 7.74
CA GLY A 188 -22.51 10.59 7.22
C GLY A 188 -22.38 12.05 6.75
N ARG A 189 -21.14 12.55 6.57
CA ARG A 189 -20.83 13.94 6.20
C ARG A 189 -20.22 14.02 4.82
N GLN A 190 -20.52 15.09 4.11
CA GLN A 190 -19.79 15.40 2.88
C GLN A 190 -18.36 15.83 3.20
N LEU A 191 -17.41 15.51 2.29
CA LEU A 191 -16.02 15.91 2.43
C LEU A 191 -15.90 17.44 2.50
N VAL A 192 -15.38 17.92 3.61
CA VAL A 192 -15.15 19.35 3.86
C VAL A 192 -13.80 19.77 3.29
N GLY A 193 -13.76 20.90 2.59
CA GLY A 193 -12.51 21.45 2.08
C GLY A 193 -12.02 20.80 0.79
N ARG A 194 -12.90 20.65 -0.19
CA ARG A 194 -12.57 20.14 -1.55
C ARG A 194 -11.33 20.84 -2.16
N GLY A 195 -11.20 22.17 -1.95
CA GLY A 195 -10.03 22.92 -2.43
C GLY A 195 -8.71 22.49 -1.78
N HIS A 196 -8.73 22.13 -0.48
CA HIS A 196 -7.54 21.58 0.19
C HIS A 196 -7.19 20.19 -0.35
N ALA A 197 -8.18 19.35 -0.63
CA ALA A 197 -7.95 18.05 -1.26
C ALA A 197 -7.39 18.19 -2.69
N GLN A 198 -7.84 19.20 -3.46
CA GLN A 198 -7.28 19.51 -4.78
C GLN A 198 -5.82 20.00 -4.68
N LEU A 199 -5.55 20.91 -3.75
CA LEU A 199 -4.19 21.38 -3.49
C LEU A 199 -3.28 20.22 -3.09
N ALA A 200 -3.76 19.33 -2.19
CA ALA A 200 -3.04 18.12 -1.80
C ALA A 200 -2.72 17.25 -3.01
N PHE A 201 -3.71 16.99 -3.87
CA PHE A 201 -3.52 16.19 -5.08
C PHE A 201 -2.34 16.69 -5.94
N TRP A 202 -2.33 17.97 -6.27
CA TRP A 202 -1.28 18.53 -7.13
C TRP A 202 0.09 18.59 -6.47
N LEU A 203 0.15 18.99 -5.19
CA LEU A 203 1.42 19.04 -4.47
C LEU A 203 2.02 17.64 -4.27
N LEU A 204 1.20 16.66 -3.89
CA LEU A 204 1.65 15.28 -3.71
C LEU A 204 2.06 14.64 -5.04
N LEU A 205 1.33 14.91 -6.13
CA LEU A 205 1.67 14.40 -7.46
C LEU A 205 3.00 14.98 -7.95
N LEU A 206 3.12 16.30 -7.96
CA LEU A 206 4.30 17.00 -8.52
C LEU A 206 5.55 16.71 -7.71
N PHE A 207 5.49 16.86 -6.39
CA PHE A 207 6.67 16.74 -5.53
C PHE A 207 6.91 15.31 -5.03
N GLY A 208 5.89 14.45 -5.05
CA GLY A 208 6.05 13.01 -4.80
C GLY A 208 6.69 12.25 -5.96
N SER A 209 6.57 12.76 -7.19
CA SER A 209 7.14 12.12 -8.39
C SER A 209 8.62 12.37 -8.60
N VAL A 210 9.19 13.38 -7.93
CA VAL A 210 10.58 13.81 -8.06
C VAL A 210 11.30 13.64 -6.73
N GLY A 211 12.54 13.20 -6.77
CA GLY A 211 13.36 12.99 -5.56
C GLY A 211 13.57 11.51 -5.24
N GLY A 212 13.69 11.22 -3.94
CA GLY A 212 13.97 9.85 -3.45
C GLY A 212 15.46 9.51 -3.35
N VAL A 213 16.33 10.42 -3.74
CA VAL A 213 17.79 10.22 -3.62
C VAL A 213 18.25 10.56 -2.21
N SER A 214 18.93 9.60 -1.57
CA SER A 214 19.47 9.76 -0.22
C SER A 214 20.57 10.82 -0.14
N PRO A 215 20.69 11.57 0.99
CA PRO A 215 21.77 12.52 1.20
C PRO A 215 23.18 11.94 1.07
N GLY A 216 23.38 10.66 1.42
CA GLY A 216 24.67 9.97 1.33
C GLY A 216 24.95 9.27 -0.02
N ALA A 217 24.06 9.39 -0.99
CA ALA A 217 24.22 8.73 -2.28
C ALA A 217 25.44 9.27 -3.05
N PRO A 218 26.20 8.39 -3.74
CA PRO A 218 27.37 8.77 -4.54
C PRO A 218 26.98 9.38 -5.89
N VAL A 219 26.26 10.50 -5.82
CA VAL A 219 25.71 11.25 -6.97
C VAL A 219 26.06 12.74 -6.82
N PRO A 220 25.92 13.56 -7.90
CA PRO A 220 26.11 15.01 -7.79
C PRO A 220 25.20 15.61 -6.71
N ALA A 221 25.75 16.51 -5.90
CA ALA A 221 25.10 17.06 -4.69
C ALA A 221 23.75 17.76 -4.94
N TRP A 222 23.48 18.19 -6.16
CA TRP A 222 22.18 18.80 -6.50
C TRP A 222 21.02 17.81 -6.48
N LEU A 223 21.27 16.49 -6.72
CA LEU A 223 20.22 15.47 -6.69
C LEU A 223 19.66 15.23 -5.27
N PRO A 224 20.48 14.98 -4.24
CA PRO A 224 19.99 14.94 -2.86
C PRO A 224 19.37 16.26 -2.40
N ALA A 225 19.95 17.42 -2.80
CA ALA A 225 19.36 18.71 -2.48
C ALA A 225 17.96 18.90 -3.11
N LEU A 226 17.78 18.48 -4.34
CA LEU A 226 16.46 18.45 -4.99
C LEU A 226 15.49 17.53 -4.23
N SER A 227 15.95 16.36 -3.77
CA SER A 227 15.12 15.44 -2.97
C SER A 227 14.66 16.08 -1.66
N THR A 228 15.53 16.83 -0.97
CA THR A 228 15.15 17.57 0.24
C THR A 228 14.11 18.64 -0.05
N VAL A 229 14.32 19.45 -1.08
CA VAL A 229 13.37 20.50 -1.49
C VAL A 229 12.00 19.91 -1.84
N THR A 230 11.98 18.84 -2.63
CA THR A 230 10.72 18.19 -3.02
C THR A 230 10.02 17.54 -1.82
N ALA A 231 10.75 17.01 -0.85
CA ALA A 231 10.17 16.49 0.40
C ALA A 231 9.45 17.58 1.22
N VAL A 232 10.00 18.78 1.28
CA VAL A 232 9.37 19.91 1.97
C VAL A 232 8.07 20.32 1.24
N PHE A 233 8.10 20.47 -0.08
CA PHE A 233 6.88 20.81 -0.84
C PHE A 233 5.83 19.68 -0.82
N TYR A 234 6.25 18.43 -0.86
CA TYR A 234 5.38 17.27 -0.64
C TYR A 234 4.65 17.36 0.70
N PHE A 235 5.36 17.76 1.76
CA PHE A 235 4.79 17.91 3.10
C PHE A 235 3.69 18.98 3.17
N PHE A 236 3.77 20.06 2.41
CA PHE A 236 2.64 21.00 2.29
C PHE A 236 1.40 20.33 1.68
N GLY A 237 1.58 19.41 0.72
CA GLY A 237 0.50 18.56 0.22
C GLY A 237 -0.11 17.66 1.29
N VAL A 238 0.74 17.07 2.15
CA VAL A 238 0.29 16.28 3.30
C VAL A 238 -0.52 17.12 4.29
N ILE A 239 -0.06 18.34 4.61
CA ILE A 239 -0.80 19.26 5.48
C ILE A 239 -2.16 19.61 4.86
N ALA A 240 -2.22 19.88 3.57
CA ALA A 240 -3.49 20.18 2.89
C ALA A 240 -4.46 19.00 2.95
N ALA A 241 -3.97 17.75 2.72
CA ALA A 241 -4.77 16.54 2.89
C ALA A 241 -5.26 16.38 4.34
N TRP A 242 -4.37 16.56 5.31
CA TRP A 242 -4.68 16.48 6.74
C TRP A 242 -5.76 17.49 7.16
N VAL A 243 -5.66 18.75 6.71
CA VAL A 243 -6.68 19.77 7.00
C VAL A 243 -8.04 19.37 6.44
N SER A 244 -8.10 18.81 5.22
CA SER A 244 -9.37 18.34 4.64
C SER A 244 -9.95 17.16 5.43
N LEU A 245 -9.12 16.18 5.82
CA LEU A 245 -9.52 15.01 6.61
C LEU A 245 -10.01 15.41 8.00
N THR A 246 -9.26 16.23 8.73
CA THR A 246 -9.61 16.65 10.11
C THR A 246 -10.89 17.46 10.15
N ARG A 247 -11.11 18.37 9.19
CA ARG A 247 -12.38 19.13 9.09
C ARG A 247 -13.57 18.22 8.81
N THR A 248 -13.37 17.14 8.05
CA THR A 248 -14.43 16.16 7.78
C THR A 248 -14.76 15.33 9.02
N ILE A 249 -13.71 14.91 9.77
CA ILE A 249 -13.86 14.08 10.98
C ILE A 249 -14.38 14.88 12.18
N SER A 250 -14.06 16.19 12.27
CA SER A 250 -14.39 17.01 13.44
C SER A 250 -15.88 17.06 13.71
N GLY A 251 -16.27 16.57 14.89
CA GLY A 251 -17.67 16.50 15.34
C GLY A 251 -18.52 15.39 14.69
N ALA A 252 -17.89 14.42 14.02
CA ALA A 252 -18.55 13.23 13.50
C ALA A 252 -18.43 12.07 14.49
N SER A 253 -19.51 11.33 14.66
CA SER A 253 -19.54 10.01 15.32
C SER A 253 -19.96 8.98 14.28
N ALA A 254 -19.41 7.75 14.37
CA ALA A 254 -19.87 6.65 13.52
C ALA A 254 -21.31 6.28 13.83
N ALA A 255 -22.07 5.92 12.79
CA ALA A 255 -23.50 5.66 12.92
C ALA A 255 -23.82 4.34 13.62
N ASP A 256 -23.02 3.27 13.37
CA ASP A 256 -23.24 1.91 13.87
C ASP A 256 -21.96 1.26 14.42
N ASP A 257 -22.10 0.22 15.25
CA ASP A 257 -20.96 -0.46 15.90
C ASP A 257 -19.98 -1.11 14.92
N ALA A 258 -20.44 -1.70 13.82
CA ALA A 258 -19.60 -2.31 12.80
C ALA A 258 -18.81 -1.24 12.02
N ASP A 259 -19.45 -0.16 11.65
CA ASP A 259 -18.83 0.98 10.98
C ASP A 259 -17.90 1.76 11.91
N SER A 260 -18.13 1.71 13.24
CA SER A 260 -17.29 2.36 14.23
C SER A 260 -15.85 1.82 14.24
N LEU A 261 -15.66 0.51 14.06
CA LEU A 261 -14.33 -0.09 13.98
C LEU A 261 -13.58 0.35 12.72
N ALA A 262 -14.23 0.26 11.55
CA ALA A 262 -13.66 0.71 10.28
C ALA A 262 -13.31 2.21 10.33
N TYR A 263 -14.20 3.03 10.86
CA TYR A 263 -14.00 4.47 11.05
C TYR A 263 -12.80 4.77 11.96
N ASN A 264 -12.67 4.07 13.11
CA ASN A 264 -11.56 4.25 14.03
C ASN A 264 -10.22 3.81 13.44
N LEU A 265 -10.20 2.69 12.68
CA LEU A 265 -9.00 2.26 11.96
C LEU A 265 -8.56 3.28 10.91
N MET A 266 -9.49 3.88 10.17
CA MET A 266 -9.18 4.92 9.18
C MET A 266 -8.67 6.20 9.84
N ARG A 267 -9.20 6.58 11.01
CA ARG A 267 -8.65 7.69 11.79
C ARG A 267 -7.24 7.42 12.26
N LEU A 268 -6.97 6.21 12.75
CA LEU A 268 -5.62 5.79 13.13
C LEU A 268 -4.67 5.81 11.93
N ALA A 269 -5.10 5.28 10.78
CA ALA A 269 -4.32 5.31 9.55
C ALA A 269 -3.99 6.74 9.10
N ALA A 270 -4.94 7.67 9.20
CA ALA A 270 -4.71 9.08 8.91
C ALA A 270 -3.70 9.73 9.88
N LEU A 271 -3.75 9.38 11.18
CA LEU A 271 -2.75 9.81 12.19
C LEU A 271 -1.37 9.25 11.87
N VAL A 272 -1.27 7.97 11.50
CA VAL A 272 -0.01 7.36 11.08
C VAL A 272 0.56 8.08 9.85
N PHE A 273 -0.28 8.38 8.85
CA PHE A 273 0.14 9.09 7.65
C PHE A 273 0.79 10.44 7.95
N ILE A 274 0.15 11.29 8.77
CA ILE A 274 0.73 12.58 9.13
C ILE A 274 2.01 12.41 9.96
N SER A 275 2.03 11.49 10.92
CA SER A 275 3.19 11.24 11.79
C SER A 275 4.41 10.77 10.99
N VAL A 276 4.24 9.77 10.12
CA VAL A 276 5.31 9.29 9.24
C VAL A 276 5.77 10.39 8.28
N SER A 277 4.85 11.21 7.77
CA SER A 277 5.20 12.31 6.86
C SER A 277 6.00 13.42 7.55
N VAL A 278 5.69 13.76 8.80
CA VAL A 278 6.49 14.69 9.62
C VAL A 278 7.91 14.16 9.82
N LEU A 279 8.04 12.89 10.17
CA LEU A 279 9.35 12.25 10.34
C LEU A 279 10.11 12.19 9.01
N ASN A 280 9.44 11.84 7.91
CA ASN A 280 10.07 11.79 6.60
C ASN A 280 10.62 13.14 6.13
N VAL A 281 9.91 14.27 6.38
CA VAL A 281 10.44 15.58 6.02
C VAL A 281 11.59 15.99 6.93
N PHE A 282 11.56 15.64 8.21
CA PHE A 282 12.65 15.91 9.14
C PHE A 282 13.94 15.18 8.74
N PHE A 283 13.83 13.88 8.41
CA PHE A 283 14.95 13.05 7.97
C PHE A 283 15.33 13.24 6.48
N ALA A 284 14.61 14.07 5.72
CA ALA A 284 15.03 14.48 4.39
C ALA A 284 16.19 15.50 4.39
N PHE A 285 16.45 16.17 5.53
CA PHE A 285 17.57 17.10 5.67
C PHE A 285 18.88 16.33 5.88
N PRO A 286 20.02 16.81 5.30
CA PRO A 286 21.29 16.09 5.32
C PRO A 286 21.79 15.68 6.71
N GLY A 287 21.64 16.55 7.72
CA GLY A 287 22.08 16.26 9.10
C GLY A 287 21.32 15.08 9.73
N PRO A 288 20.02 15.20 9.98
CA PRO A 288 19.20 14.07 10.49
C PRO A 288 19.21 12.86 9.55
N GLY A 289 19.15 13.08 8.25
CA GLY A 289 19.12 12.02 7.25
C GLY A 289 20.35 11.10 7.32
N SER A 290 21.53 11.66 7.41
CA SER A 290 22.77 10.88 7.52
C SER A 290 22.86 10.04 8.80
N ALA A 291 22.21 10.48 9.89
CA ALA A 291 22.15 9.71 11.13
C ALA A 291 21.20 8.53 11.06
N ALA A 292 20.16 8.61 10.21
CA ALA A 292 19.19 7.54 10.02
C ALA A 292 19.56 6.57 8.88
N GLU A 293 20.47 6.98 8.01
CA GLU A 293 20.90 6.20 6.83
C GLU A 293 21.63 4.94 7.25
N PHE A 294 21.37 3.82 6.56
CA PHE A 294 21.90 2.50 6.88
C PHE A 294 21.57 1.97 8.28
N THR A 295 20.54 2.53 8.93
CA THR A 295 20.02 2.04 10.20
C THR A 295 18.68 1.30 10.01
N THR A 296 18.17 0.68 11.08
CA THR A 296 16.84 0.03 11.07
C THR A 296 15.68 1.03 11.07
N TYR A 297 15.95 2.33 11.13
CA TYR A 297 14.93 3.39 11.07
C TYR A 297 14.15 3.37 9.74
N GLY A 298 14.86 3.31 8.61
CA GLY A 298 14.24 3.31 7.27
C GLY A 298 13.22 2.19 7.08
N PRO A 299 13.63 0.91 7.23
CA PRO A 299 12.70 -0.22 7.15
C PRO A 299 11.52 -0.15 8.12
N ALA A 300 11.72 0.35 9.36
CA ALA A 300 10.64 0.52 10.32
C ALA A 300 9.62 1.56 9.87
N MET A 301 10.07 2.70 9.32
CA MET A 301 9.18 3.74 8.79
C MET A 301 8.47 3.28 7.52
N GLU A 302 9.11 2.49 6.69
CA GLU A 302 8.50 1.87 5.52
C GLU A 302 7.36 0.92 5.92
N LEU A 303 7.59 0.04 6.90
CA LEU A 303 6.56 -0.87 7.40
C LEU A 303 5.39 -0.09 8.03
N LEU A 304 5.69 0.96 8.81
CA LEU A 304 4.68 1.82 9.41
C LEU A 304 3.86 2.56 8.35
N PHE A 305 4.47 3.03 7.27
CA PHE A 305 3.77 3.63 6.15
C PHE A 305 2.93 2.60 5.39
N ASN A 306 3.54 1.48 4.99
CA ASN A 306 2.89 0.47 4.15
C ASN A 306 1.73 -0.19 4.89
N LEU A 307 1.93 -0.67 6.10
CA LEU A 307 0.88 -1.38 6.86
C LEU A 307 0.06 -0.43 7.72
N GLY A 308 0.67 0.56 8.38
CA GLY A 308 -0.01 1.46 9.31
C GLY A 308 -0.87 2.52 8.64
N PHE A 309 -0.44 3.05 7.50
CA PHE A 309 -1.28 3.97 6.73
C PHE A 309 -2.08 3.23 5.67
N VAL A 310 -1.42 2.65 4.67
CA VAL A 310 -2.11 2.08 3.50
C VAL A 310 -2.86 0.81 3.88
N GLY A 311 -2.19 -0.13 4.57
CA GLY A 311 -2.76 -1.42 4.94
C GLY A 311 -3.98 -1.29 5.86
N LEU A 312 -3.88 -0.51 6.94
CA LEU A 312 -5.04 -0.29 7.84
C LEU A 312 -6.19 0.40 7.12
N THR A 313 -5.92 1.37 6.23
CA THR A 313 -6.95 2.03 5.42
C THR A 313 -7.67 1.02 4.53
N LEU A 314 -6.93 0.16 3.84
CA LEU A 314 -7.49 -0.84 2.94
C LEU A 314 -8.22 -1.97 3.68
N ILE A 315 -7.70 -2.43 4.83
CA ILE A 315 -8.37 -3.41 5.68
C ILE A 315 -9.69 -2.85 6.21
N ALA A 316 -9.70 -1.59 6.66
CA ALA A 316 -10.91 -0.93 7.11
C ALA A 316 -11.96 -0.78 5.99
N ALA A 317 -11.51 -0.43 4.77
CA ALA A 317 -12.37 -0.40 3.60
C ALA A 317 -12.95 -1.78 3.27
N LEU A 318 -12.14 -2.84 3.38
CA LEU A 318 -12.56 -4.22 3.15
C LEU A 318 -13.68 -4.65 4.10
N TYR A 319 -13.58 -4.28 5.39
CA TYR A 319 -14.62 -4.59 6.38
C TYR A 319 -15.97 -3.93 6.07
N HIS A 320 -15.97 -2.81 5.38
CA HIS A 320 -17.21 -2.18 4.92
C HIS A 320 -17.69 -2.72 3.56
N ILE A 321 -16.76 -2.91 2.60
CA ILE A 321 -17.12 -3.32 1.23
C ILE A 321 -17.62 -4.76 1.18
N PHE A 322 -16.94 -5.70 1.85
CA PHE A 322 -17.20 -7.12 1.68
C PHE A 322 -18.61 -7.55 2.16
N PRO A 323 -19.09 -7.13 3.35
CA PRO A 323 -20.44 -7.44 3.77
C PRO A 323 -21.52 -6.89 2.81
N ASN A 324 -21.30 -5.67 2.31
CA ASN A 324 -22.21 -5.03 1.36
C ASN A 324 -22.28 -5.72 -0.01
N LEU A 325 -21.16 -6.36 -0.45
CA LEU A 325 -21.14 -7.10 -1.71
C LEU A 325 -21.63 -8.55 -1.59
N MET A 326 -21.28 -9.23 -0.52
CA MET A 326 -21.51 -10.66 -0.37
C MET A 326 -22.72 -10.99 0.54
N GLY A 327 -23.27 -10.00 1.24
CA GLY A 327 -24.37 -10.22 2.19
C GLY A 327 -23.99 -11.10 3.38
N VAL A 328 -22.70 -11.19 3.73
CA VAL A 328 -22.17 -12.02 4.80
C VAL A 328 -21.23 -11.20 5.68
N ASP A 329 -21.51 -11.17 6.96
CA ASP A 329 -20.69 -10.45 7.94
C ASP A 329 -19.46 -11.25 8.39
N PHE A 330 -18.42 -10.52 8.74
CA PHE A 330 -17.25 -11.08 9.41
C PHE A 330 -17.57 -11.47 10.87
N SER A 331 -16.83 -12.42 11.41
CA SER A 331 -16.92 -12.76 12.84
C SER A 331 -16.49 -11.56 13.70
N PRO A 332 -17.37 -10.97 14.53
CA PRO A 332 -17.03 -9.77 15.32
C PRO A 332 -15.86 -10.02 16.29
N THR A 333 -15.82 -11.22 16.88
CA THR A 333 -14.76 -11.60 17.81
C THR A 333 -13.40 -11.71 17.10
N MET A 334 -13.34 -12.41 15.96
CA MET A 334 -12.11 -12.52 15.18
C MET A 334 -11.64 -11.15 14.68
N THR A 335 -12.55 -10.31 14.22
CA THR A 335 -12.25 -8.95 13.75
C THR A 335 -11.66 -8.09 14.86
N ARG A 336 -12.19 -8.15 16.08
CA ARG A 336 -11.64 -7.41 17.23
C ARG A 336 -10.25 -7.91 17.62
N ILE A 337 -10.09 -9.22 17.80
CA ILE A 337 -8.79 -9.80 18.18
C ILE A 337 -7.73 -9.49 17.12
N GLN A 338 -8.04 -9.68 15.86
CA GLN A 338 -7.14 -9.39 14.75
C GLN A 338 -6.74 -7.91 14.72
N THR A 339 -7.70 -7.00 14.88
CA THR A 339 -7.43 -5.55 14.87
C THR A 339 -6.47 -5.17 16.00
N VAL A 340 -6.72 -5.65 17.22
CA VAL A 340 -5.83 -5.41 18.35
C VAL A 340 -4.45 -6.00 18.09
N ALA A 341 -4.37 -7.23 17.57
CA ALA A 341 -3.10 -7.88 17.28
C ALA A 341 -2.30 -7.13 16.19
N ILE A 342 -2.96 -6.70 15.09
CA ILE A 342 -2.29 -5.95 14.02
C ILE A 342 -1.81 -4.57 14.52
N VAL A 343 -2.67 -3.82 15.24
CA VAL A 343 -2.30 -2.48 15.72
C VAL A 343 -1.18 -2.57 16.78
N PHE A 344 -1.33 -3.45 17.76
CA PHE A 344 -0.30 -3.65 18.78
C PHE A 344 1.00 -4.18 18.18
N GLY A 345 0.91 -5.15 17.28
CA GLY A 345 2.05 -5.71 16.55
C GLY A 345 2.76 -4.67 15.70
N LEU A 346 2.02 -3.84 14.97
CA LEU A 346 2.59 -2.79 14.13
C LEU A 346 3.43 -1.80 14.95
N PHE A 347 2.86 -1.21 16.01
CA PHE A 347 3.60 -0.26 16.84
C PHE A 347 4.69 -0.95 17.66
N GLY A 348 4.45 -2.18 18.13
CA GLY A 348 5.43 -3.00 18.85
C GLY A 348 6.64 -3.38 18.00
N ALA A 349 6.44 -3.66 16.71
CA ALA A 349 7.53 -3.94 15.78
C ALA A 349 8.26 -2.65 15.34
N THR A 350 7.52 -1.60 14.96
CA THR A 350 8.11 -0.44 14.28
C THR A 350 8.77 0.55 15.23
N LEU A 351 8.15 0.89 16.39
CA LEU A 351 8.68 1.91 17.26
C LEU A 351 10.03 1.52 17.92
N PRO A 352 10.18 0.32 18.52
CA PRO A 352 11.47 -0.09 19.08
C PRO A 352 12.55 -0.23 17.99
N THR A 353 12.20 -0.71 16.80
CA THR A 353 13.14 -0.85 15.67
C THR A 353 13.59 0.51 15.16
N ALA A 354 12.69 1.49 15.05
CA ALA A 354 13.04 2.87 14.65
C ALA A 354 13.90 3.57 15.69
N LEU A 355 13.55 3.48 16.96
CA LEU A 355 14.32 4.07 18.05
C LEU A 355 15.69 3.41 18.18
N GLY A 356 15.76 2.06 18.09
CA GLY A 356 17.02 1.32 18.12
C GLY A 356 17.96 1.72 16.99
N GLY A 357 17.41 2.02 15.79
CA GLY A 357 18.21 2.50 14.65
C GLY A 357 18.81 3.89 14.84
N LEU A 358 18.19 4.75 15.65
CA LEU A 358 18.67 6.11 15.93
C LEU A 358 19.56 6.22 17.19
N MET A 359 19.48 5.24 18.09
CA MET A 359 20.22 5.23 19.35
C MET A 359 21.45 4.34 19.25
N SER A 360 22.62 4.92 19.34
CA SER A 360 23.90 4.17 19.41
C SER A 360 24.16 3.71 20.86
N GLY A 361 23.87 2.44 21.16
CA GLY A 361 24.19 1.85 22.46
C GLY A 361 23.74 0.39 22.57
N ASP A 362 24.69 -0.51 22.88
CA ASP A 362 24.49 -1.97 22.88
C ASP A 362 23.37 -2.45 23.83
N ALA A 363 23.19 -1.81 24.98
CA ALA A 363 22.20 -2.19 26.00
C ALA A 363 20.75 -1.85 25.59
N VAL A 364 20.55 -0.73 24.88
CA VAL A 364 19.24 -0.30 24.37
C VAL A 364 18.84 -1.12 23.14
N LEU A 365 19.79 -1.48 22.31
CA LEU A 365 19.57 -2.30 21.11
C LEU A 365 19.04 -3.69 21.47
N GLY A 366 19.63 -4.36 22.49
CA GLY A 366 19.21 -5.71 22.89
C GLY A 366 17.75 -5.79 23.34
N SER A 367 17.33 -4.92 24.28
CA SER A 367 15.95 -4.90 24.79
C SER A 367 14.94 -4.46 23.71
N GLY A 368 15.30 -3.47 22.88
CA GLY A 368 14.46 -2.98 21.80
C GLY A 368 14.14 -4.07 20.77
N PHE A 369 15.09 -4.90 20.40
CA PHE A 369 14.89 -6.00 19.46
C PHE A 369 13.98 -7.11 20.01
N TYR A 370 14.01 -7.40 21.32
CA TYR A 370 13.07 -8.36 21.91
C TYR A 370 11.62 -7.84 21.81
N PHE A 371 11.38 -6.55 22.09
CA PHE A 371 10.06 -5.95 21.92
C PHE A 371 9.62 -5.92 20.46
N ALA A 372 10.52 -5.60 19.53
CA ALA A 372 10.24 -5.64 18.10
C ALA A 372 9.84 -7.05 17.65
N SER A 373 10.57 -8.07 18.06
CA SER A 373 10.25 -9.47 17.72
C SER A 373 8.89 -9.91 18.29
N LEU A 374 8.52 -9.44 19.48
CA LEU A 374 7.17 -9.66 20.01
C LEU A 374 6.11 -8.98 19.14
N GLY A 375 6.37 -7.75 18.68
CA GLY A 375 5.52 -7.05 17.73
C GLY A 375 5.33 -7.82 16.43
N ASP A 376 6.39 -8.39 15.87
CA ASP A 376 6.34 -9.22 14.66
C ASP A 376 5.47 -10.48 14.85
N VAL A 377 5.55 -11.13 16.03
CA VAL A 377 4.67 -12.26 16.35
C VAL A 377 3.20 -11.83 16.37
N PHE A 378 2.88 -10.69 16.98
CA PHE A 378 1.51 -10.16 16.97
C PHE A 378 1.04 -9.80 15.54
N LEU A 379 1.90 -9.23 14.70
CA LEU A 379 1.59 -8.97 13.29
C LEU A 379 1.29 -10.28 12.54
N PHE A 380 2.09 -11.31 12.76
CA PHE A 380 1.87 -12.62 12.15
C PHE A 380 0.54 -13.22 12.59
N VAL A 381 0.26 -13.26 13.90
CA VAL A 381 -1.00 -13.79 14.45
C VAL A 381 -2.19 -12.98 13.95
N GLY A 382 -2.10 -11.65 13.96
CA GLY A 382 -3.15 -10.78 13.44
C GLY A 382 -3.44 -11.00 11.95
N SER A 383 -2.39 -11.16 11.14
CA SER A 383 -2.52 -11.45 9.71
C SER A 383 -3.12 -12.84 9.44
N LEU A 384 -2.75 -13.83 10.24
CA LEU A 384 -3.32 -15.18 10.16
C LEU A 384 -4.82 -15.16 10.51
N ILE A 385 -5.22 -14.46 11.56
CA ILE A 385 -6.62 -14.31 11.95
C ILE A 385 -7.41 -13.56 10.87
N LEU A 386 -6.82 -12.51 10.24
CA LEU A 386 -7.41 -11.81 9.09
C LEU A 386 -7.72 -12.79 7.96
N PHE A 387 -6.71 -13.60 7.59
CA PHE A 387 -6.86 -14.59 6.54
C PHE A 387 -7.96 -15.62 6.86
N LEU A 388 -7.97 -16.16 8.07
CA LEU A 388 -8.97 -17.16 8.49
C LEU A 388 -10.38 -16.56 8.56
N ASN A 389 -10.53 -15.33 9.05
CA ASN A 389 -11.82 -14.63 9.12
C ASN A 389 -12.37 -14.36 7.72
N PHE A 390 -11.49 -13.93 6.81
CA PHE A 390 -11.85 -13.67 5.42
C PHE A 390 -12.20 -14.96 4.66
N LEU A 391 -11.41 -16.01 4.83
CA LEU A 391 -11.68 -17.33 4.26
C LEU A 391 -13.01 -17.89 4.76
N GLY A 392 -13.27 -17.78 6.07
CA GLY A 392 -14.54 -18.20 6.68
C GLY A 392 -15.74 -17.47 6.09
N ALA A 393 -15.64 -16.15 5.91
CA ALA A 393 -16.68 -15.34 5.31
C ALA A 393 -16.92 -15.70 3.82
N ILE A 394 -15.86 -15.94 3.05
CA ILE A 394 -15.97 -16.40 1.64
C ILE A 394 -16.66 -17.77 1.59
N LEU A 395 -16.23 -18.74 2.41
CA LEU A 395 -16.81 -20.09 2.43
C LEU A 395 -18.29 -20.04 2.84
N HIS A 396 -18.65 -19.13 3.76
CA HIS A 396 -20.05 -18.93 4.16
C HIS A 396 -20.86 -18.29 3.01
N ALA A 397 -20.33 -17.27 2.34
CA ALA A 397 -20.94 -16.69 1.17
C ALA A 397 -21.17 -17.72 0.05
N MET A 398 -20.17 -18.57 -0.22
CA MET A 398 -20.28 -19.63 -1.23
C MET A 398 -21.35 -20.69 -0.89
N LYS A 399 -21.56 -21.01 0.39
CA LYS A 399 -22.60 -21.95 0.81
C LYS A 399 -24.01 -21.37 0.70
N ASN A 400 -24.15 -20.08 0.91
CA ASN A 400 -25.44 -19.39 0.89
C ASN A 400 -25.82 -18.85 -0.50
N CYS A 401 -24.86 -18.78 -1.42
CA CYS A 401 -25.12 -18.39 -2.79
C CYS A 401 -25.54 -19.62 -3.61
N ASP A 402 -26.78 -19.61 -4.09
CA ASP A 402 -27.20 -20.36 -5.29
C ASP A 402 -26.42 -19.93 -6.55
N CYS A 403 -25.44 -19.07 -6.41
CA CYS A 403 -24.56 -18.55 -7.47
C CYS A 403 -23.65 -19.62 -8.12
N LEU A 404 -23.42 -20.77 -7.50
CA LEU A 404 -22.84 -21.91 -8.19
C LEU A 404 -23.79 -22.43 -9.30
N ALA A 405 -25.09 -22.25 -9.15
CA ALA A 405 -26.07 -22.53 -10.20
C ALA A 405 -26.01 -21.49 -11.34
N GLY A 406 -25.66 -20.25 -11.07
CA GLY A 406 -25.49 -19.18 -12.10
C GLY A 406 -24.21 -19.30 -12.92
N PHE A 407 -23.12 -19.81 -12.33
CA PHE A 407 -21.89 -20.14 -13.07
C PHE A 407 -22.05 -21.41 -13.95
N CYS A 408 -23.02 -22.28 -13.62
CA CYS A 408 -23.38 -23.47 -14.39
C CYS A 408 -24.56 -23.25 -15.37
N GLY A 409 -24.86 -22.02 -15.77
CA GLY A 409 -25.68 -21.72 -16.91
C GLY A 409 -27.18 -22.10 -16.83
N LYS A 410 -27.89 -21.65 -15.79
CA LYS A 410 -29.36 -21.54 -15.84
C LYS A 410 -29.75 -20.08 -15.58
N ALA A 411 -29.91 -19.34 -16.66
CA ALA A 411 -30.63 -18.08 -16.65
C ALA A 411 -32.05 -18.33 -16.10
N ASN A 412 -32.39 -17.72 -14.98
CA ASN A 412 -33.72 -17.75 -14.41
C ASN A 412 -34.64 -16.86 -15.26
N THR A 413 -35.39 -17.46 -16.18
CA THR A 413 -36.48 -16.87 -16.98
C THR A 413 -37.73 -16.62 -16.11
N LYS A 414 -37.59 -15.90 -14.97
CA LYS A 414 -38.75 -15.59 -14.12
C LYS A 414 -39.01 -14.11 -13.85
N GLU A 415 -38.29 -13.21 -14.49
CA GLU A 415 -38.58 -11.75 -14.39
C GLU A 415 -38.96 -11.09 -15.74
N ALA A 416 -39.48 -11.86 -16.68
CA ALA A 416 -39.99 -11.33 -17.94
C ALA A 416 -41.54 -11.24 -18.00
N ASN A 417 -42.24 -11.46 -16.87
CA ASN A 417 -43.69 -11.34 -16.83
C ASN A 417 -44.13 -10.83 -15.45
N ALA A 418 -43.90 -9.55 -15.16
CA ALA A 418 -44.69 -8.75 -14.21
C ALA A 418 -44.53 -7.25 -14.55
#